data_4663b3b6348b297feb33b9260424ccba
#
_entry.id   4663b3b6348b297feb33b9260424ccba
#
_cell.length_a   1.000
_cell.length_b   1.000
_cell.length_c   1.000
_cell.angle_alpha   90.00
_cell.angle_beta   90.00
_cell.angle_gamma   90.00
#
_symmetry.space_group_name_H-M   'P 1'
#
loop_
_entity.id
_entity.type
_entity.pdbx_description
1 polymer ?
#
loop_
_entity_poly.entity_id
_entity_poly.type
_entity_poly.pdbx_seq_one_letter_code
_entity_poly.pdbx_strand_id
1 'polypeptide(L)'
;MRSSICPAEDATKYAEELRELADKMANKALAKKESRFFKSLADESRVRVLKLLMLREMCVCEIMVALNLTQPTASHHLGILEKEGVIKRKKEGKWVYYAIVDSEILEGMNKLGLLN
;
A
#
# COMPACT_ATOMS: atom_id res chain seq x y z
N MET A 1 29.84 -4.18 3.45
CA MET A 1 29.23 -4.75 4.64
C MET A 1 30.28 -5.40 5.53
N ARG A 2 30.22 -5.15 6.80
CA ARG A 2 31.19 -5.69 7.74
C ARG A 2 30.94 -7.16 8.05
N SER A 3 31.92 -7.82 8.57
CA SER A 3 31.83 -9.21 8.98
C SER A 3 30.71 -9.43 9.99
N SER A 4 30.10 -10.58 9.94
CA SER A 4 29.09 -10.99 10.90
C SER A 4 29.66 -11.44 12.24
N ILE A 5 30.98 -11.50 12.36
CA ILE A 5 31.63 -11.95 13.60
C ILE A 5 31.57 -10.89 14.68
N CYS A 6 31.01 -11.24 15.82
CA CYS A 6 30.98 -10.36 16.98
C CYS A 6 32.04 -10.77 17.98
N PRO A 7 32.77 -9.80 18.56
CA PRO A 7 33.70 -10.14 19.65
C PRO A 7 32.93 -10.76 20.81
N ALA A 8 33.41 -11.85 21.37
CA ALA A 8 32.72 -12.57 22.43
C ALA A 8 32.43 -11.71 23.66
N GLU A 9 33.38 -10.86 24.04
CA GLU A 9 33.24 -9.98 25.20
C GLU A 9 32.22 -8.88 25.04
N ASP A 10 31.89 -8.50 23.78
CA ASP A 10 30.95 -7.43 23.49
C ASP A 10 29.63 -7.94 22.89
N ALA A 11 29.47 -9.25 22.79
CA ALA A 11 28.32 -9.82 22.09
C ALA A 11 26.97 -9.40 22.69
N THR A 12 26.85 -9.36 24.02
CA THR A 12 25.62 -8.97 24.69
C THR A 12 25.29 -7.51 24.44
N LYS A 13 26.30 -6.66 24.59
CA LYS A 13 26.12 -5.23 24.37
C LYS A 13 25.78 -4.92 22.93
N TYR A 14 26.41 -5.57 21.99
CA TYR A 14 26.14 -5.39 20.58
C TYR A 14 24.74 -5.88 20.24
N ALA A 15 24.29 -6.98 20.84
CA ALA A 15 22.94 -7.47 20.65
C ALA A 15 21.90 -6.47 21.15
N GLU A 16 22.18 -5.82 22.31
CA GLU A 16 21.27 -4.78 22.82
C GLU A 16 21.22 -3.57 21.91
N GLU A 17 22.36 -3.13 21.37
CA GLU A 17 22.41 -2.04 20.41
C GLU A 17 21.60 -2.35 19.15
N LEU A 18 21.69 -3.58 18.64
CA LEU A 18 20.95 -4.00 17.47
C LEU A 18 19.45 -4.04 17.74
N ARG A 19 19.04 -4.48 18.93
CA ARG A 19 17.61 -4.49 19.29
C ARG A 19 17.07 -3.08 19.40
N GLU A 20 17.83 -2.14 19.94
CA GLU A 20 17.43 -0.74 19.99
C GLU A 20 17.27 -0.14 18.60
N LEU A 21 18.20 -0.47 17.70
CA LEU A 21 18.09 -0.04 16.31
C LEU A 21 16.86 -0.63 15.65
N ALA A 22 16.57 -1.90 15.89
CA ALA A 22 15.38 -2.56 15.35
C ALA A 22 14.10 -1.91 15.86
N ASP A 23 14.03 -1.60 17.17
CA ASP A 23 12.87 -0.93 17.75
C ASP A 23 12.67 0.47 17.18
N LYS A 24 13.77 1.16 16.88
CA LYS A 24 13.72 2.53 16.37
C LYS A 24 13.42 2.58 14.87
N MET A 25 14.11 1.77 14.09
CA MET A 25 14.06 1.84 12.62
C MET A 25 13.14 0.79 12.00
N ALA A 26 12.85 -0.28 12.72
CA ALA A 26 12.08 -1.40 12.22
C ALA A 26 11.09 -1.87 13.28
N ASN A 27 10.32 -0.93 13.81
CA ASN A 27 9.34 -1.19 14.85
C ASN A 27 8.30 -2.21 14.38
N LYS A 28 8.08 -3.25 15.19
CA LYS A 28 7.20 -4.36 14.82
C LYS A 28 5.74 -3.91 14.60
N ALA A 29 5.23 -3.03 15.45
CA ALA A 29 3.85 -2.56 15.32
C ALA A 29 3.65 -1.73 14.05
N LEU A 30 4.61 -0.86 13.74
CA LEU A 30 4.58 -0.08 12.50
C LEU A 30 4.75 -0.97 11.28
N ALA A 31 5.67 -1.92 11.33
CA ALA A 31 5.88 -2.86 10.23
C ALA A 31 4.63 -3.68 9.94
N LYS A 32 3.88 -4.05 10.97
CA LYS A 32 2.62 -4.76 10.81
C LYS A 32 1.59 -3.91 10.06
N LYS A 33 1.50 -2.63 10.42
CA LYS A 33 0.59 -1.68 9.78
C LYS A 33 1.00 -1.43 8.33
N GLU A 34 2.29 -1.22 8.10
CA GLU A 34 2.83 -1.02 6.76
C GLU A 34 2.64 -2.25 5.88
N SER A 35 2.81 -3.43 6.47
CA SER A 35 2.57 -4.69 5.77
C SER A 35 1.13 -4.80 5.27
N ARG A 36 0.15 -4.38 6.06
CA ARG A 36 -1.25 -4.38 5.62
C ARG A 36 -1.46 -3.45 4.43
N PHE A 37 -0.81 -2.29 4.47
CA PHE A 37 -0.85 -1.35 3.35
C PHE A 37 -0.31 -2.00 2.08
N PHE A 38 0.87 -2.59 2.15
CA PHE A 38 1.47 -3.25 0.98
C PHE A 38 0.64 -4.44 0.50
N LYS A 39 0.04 -5.19 1.40
CA LYS A 39 -0.85 -6.30 1.03
C LYS A 39 -2.07 -5.81 0.26
N SER A 40 -2.57 -4.62 0.59
CA SER A 40 -3.71 -4.06 -0.15
C SER A 40 -3.36 -3.75 -1.60
N LEU A 41 -2.09 -3.54 -1.90
CA LEU A 41 -1.61 -3.29 -3.26
C LEU A 41 -1.20 -4.57 -4.00
N ALA A 42 -1.04 -5.68 -3.28
CA ALA A 42 -0.48 -6.91 -3.84
C ALA A 42 -1.55 -7.81 -4.44
N ASP A 43 -2.32 -7.28 -5.37
CA ASP A 43 -3.34 -8.00 -6.10
C ASP A 43 -3.47 -7.39 -7.49
N GLU A 44 -3.53 -8.24 -8.49
CA GLU A 44 -3.59 -7.81 -9.89
C GLU A 44 -4.75 -6.85 -10.16
N SER A 45 -5.94 -7.19 -9.71
CA SER A 45 -7.12 -6.36 -9.92
C SER A 45 -7.00 -5.02 -9.21
N ARG A 46 -6.49 -5.02 -7.97
CA ARG A 46 -6.32 -3.78 -7.22
C ARG A 46 -5.27 -2.87 -7.86
N VAL A 47 -4.18 -3.44 -8.38
CA VAL A 47 -3.20 -2.64 -9.13
C VAL A 47 -3.86 -2.00 -10.34
N ARG A 48 -4.68 -2.75 -11.07
CA ARG A 48 -5.38 -2.22 -12.24
C ARG A 48 -6.36 -1.11 -11.86
N VAL A 49 -7.07 -1.27 -10.75
CA VAL A 49 -7.96 -0.22 -10.23
C VAL A 49 -7.17 1.07 -9.97
N LEU A 50 -6.03 0.95 -9.29
CA LEU A 50 -5.21 2.11 -8.97
C LEU A 50 -4.70 2.82 -10.22
N LYS A 51 -4.29 2.06 -11.23
CA LYS A 51 -3.84 2.65 -12.49
C LYS A 51 -4.94 3.44 -13.18
N LEU A 52 -6.17 2.93 -13.14
CA LEU A 52 -7.31 3.66 -13.68
C LEU A 52 -7.57 4.95 -12.90
N LEU A 53 -7.55 4.86 -11.58
CA LEU A 53 -7.80 6.02 -10.73
C LEU A 53 -6.67 7.06 -10.80
N MET A 54 -5.47 6.66 -11.22
CA MET A 54 -4.39 7.62 -11.50
C MET A 54 -4.72 8.49 -12.72
N LEU A 55 -5.55 7.99 -13.65
CA LEU A 55 -5.97 8.75 -14.80
C LEU A 55 -7.08 9.73 -14.45
N ARG A 56 -8.06 9.29 -13.70
CA ARG A 56 -9.16 10.12 -13.24
C ARG A 56 -10.01 9.40 -12.21
N GLU A 57 -10.83 10.15 -11.50
CA GLU A 57 -11.82 9.60 -10.58
C GLU A 57 -12.84 8.78 -11.37
N MET A 58 -13.31 7.69 -10.76
CA MET A 58 -14.30 6.80 -11.39
C MET A 58 -15.29 6.29 -10.36
N CYS A 59 -16.52 6.07 -10.81
CA CYS A 59 -17.54 5.39 -10.01
C CYS A 59 -17.34 3.87 -10.15
N VAL A 60 -18.02 3.10 -9.29
CA VAL A 60 -17.89 1.64 -9.31
C VAL A 60 -18.30 1.05 -10.65
N CYS A 61 -19.34 1.61 -11.28
CA CYS A 61 -19.82 1.11 -12.58
C CYS A 61 -18.75 1.23 -13.67
N GLU A 62 -18.02 2.34 -13.68
CA GLU A 62 -16.95 2.54 -14.64
C GLU A 62 -15.82 1.53 -14.43
N ILE A 63 -15.47 1.27 -13.18
CA ILE A 63 -14.45 0.28 -12.85
C ILE A 63 -14.89 -1.12 -13.24
N MET A 64 -16.14 -1.48 -12.97
CA MET A 64 -16.70 -2.76 -13.36
C MET A 64 -16.61 -2.98 -14.87
N VAL A 65 -16.98 -1.98 -15.64
CA VAL A 65 -16.95 -2.06 -17.10
C VAL A 65 -15.51 -2.14 -17.60
N ALA A 66 -14.65 -1.26 -17.09
CA ALA A 66 -13.27 -1.18 -17.56
C ALA A 66 -12.50 -2.48 -17.31
N LEU A 67 -12.72 -3.11 -16.16
CA LEU A 67 -11.96 -4.30 -15.75
C LEU A 67 -12.75 -5.60 -15.89
N ASN A 68 -13.97 -5.51 -16.38
CA ASN A 68 -14.87 -6.66 -16.53
C ASN A 68 -15.05 -7.42 -15.21
N LEU A 69 -15.40 -6.67 -14.17
CA LEU A 69 -15.64 -7.23 -12.85
C LEU A 69 -17.13 -7.19 -12.49
N THR A 70 -17.54 -8.13 -11.67
CA THR A 70 -18.88 -8.08 -11.07
C THR A 70 -18.91 -6.99 -10.00
N GLN A 71 -20.09 -6.51 -9.62
CA GLN A 71 -20.19 -5.52 -8.56
C GLN A 71 -19.62 -6.00 -7.24
N PRO A 72 -19.93 -7.22 -6.75
CA PRO A 72 -19.34 -7.68 -5.49
C PRO A 72 -17.82 -7.71 -5.51
N THR A 73 -17.23 -8.15 -6.62
CA THR A 73 -15.78 -8.21 -6.76
C THR A 73 -15.16 -6.82 -6.77
N ALA A 74 -15.71 -5.90 -7.57
CA ALA A 74 -15.25 -4.53 -7.62
C ALA A 74 -15.36 -3.86 -6.25
N SER A 75 -16.51 -4.00 -5.59
CA SER A 75 -16.74 -3.43 -4.26
C SER A 75 -15.78 -4.00 -3.22
N HIS A 76 -15.46 -5.28 -3.32
CA HIS A 76 -14.51 -5.93 -2.43
C HIS A 76 -13.12 -5.30 -2.55
N HIS A 77 -12.62 -5.16 -3.76
CA HIS A 77 -11.32 -4.55 -4.01
C HIS A 77 -11.28 -3.07 -3.58
N LEU A 78 -12.32 -2.32 -3.93
CA LEU A 78 -12.42 -0.92 -3.53
C LEU A 78 -12.47 -0.78 -2.01
N GLY A 79 -13.21 -1.66 -1.33
CA GLY A 79 -13.29 -1.67 0.12
C GLY A 79 -11.95 -1.89 0.79
N ILE A 80 -11.15 -2.81 0.28
CA ILE A 80 -9.81 -3.08 0.82
C ILE A 80 -8.92 -1.85 0.66
N LEU A 81 -8.90 -1.25 -0.53
CA LEU A 81 -8.09 -0.07 -0.81
C LEU A 81 -8.54 1.13 0.03
N GLU A 82 -9.84 1.30 0.20
CA GLU A 82 -10.39 2.38 1.02
C GLU A 82 -10.05 2.20 2.48
N LYS A 83 -10.16 0.98 3.00
CA LYS A 83 -9.84 0.67 4.39
C LYS A 83 -8.38 0.98 4.73
N GLU A 84 -7.47 0.72 3.80
CA GLU A 84 -6.05 1.00 4.01
C GLU A 84 -5.66 2.44 3.65
N GLY A 85 -6.64 3.27 3.32
CA GLY A 85 -6.40 4.68 3.07
C GLY A 85 -5.73 5.00 1.74
N VAL A 86 -5.73 4.05 0.80
CA VAL A 86 -5.14 4.26 -0.52
C VAL A 86 -6.06 5.09 -1.41
N ILE A 87 -7.36 4.84 -1.29
CA ILE A 87 -8.38 5.57 -2.04
C ILE A 87 -9.45 6.09 -1.09
N LYS A 88 -10.25 7.02 -1.58
CA LYS A 88 -11.37 7.61 -0.83
C LYS A 88 -12.58 7.76 -1.72
N ARG A 89 -13.75 7.81 -1.09
CA ARG A 89 -15.00 8.14 -1.79
C ARG A 89 -15.21 9.63 -1.85
N LYS A 90 -15.75 10.08 -2.96
CA LYS A 90 -16.18 11.46 -3.13
C LYS A 90 -17.61 11.43 -3.64
N LYS A 91 -18.51 12.05 -2.92
CA LYS A 91 -19.91 12.10 -3.32
C LYS A 91 -20.18 13.39 -4.07
N GLU A 92 -20.73 13.26 -5.28
CA GLU A 92 -21.15 14.39 -6.09
C GLU A 92 -22.60 14.17 -6.50
N GLY A 93 -23.52 14.90 -5.85
CA GLY A 93 -24.94 14.67 -6.02
C GLY A 93 -25.31 13.25 -5.57
N LYS A 94 -25.92 12.49 -6.48
CA LYS A 94 -26.28 11.09 -6.22
C LYS A 94 -25.19 10.10 -6.63
N TRP A 95 -24.10 10.58 -7.20
CA TRP A 95 -23.03 9.73 -7.67
C TRP A 95 -21.90 9.65 -6.64
N VAL A 96 -21.27 8.48 -6.56
CA VAL A 96 -20.11 8.26 -5.70
C VAL A 96 -18.92 7.91 -6.59
N TYR A 97 -17.87 8.70 -6.47
CA TYR A 97 -16.64 8.49 -7.21
C TYR A 97 -15.53 8.07 -6.24
N TYR A 98 -14.59 7.31 -6.75
CA TYR A 98 -13.40 6.93 -6.01
C TYR A 98 -12.21 7.70 -6.55
N ALA A 99 -11.33 8.10 -5.64
CA ALA A 99 -10.14 8.87 -5.97
C ALA A 99 -8.97 8.40 -5.12
N ILE A 100 -7.76 8.56 -5.63
CA ILE A 100 -6.55 8.26 -4.87
C ILE A 100 -6.35 9.33 -3.80
N VAL A 101 -6.05 8.88 -2.57
CA VAL A 101 -5.84 9.79 -1.43
C VAL A 101 -4.55 10.59 -1.61
N ASP A 102 -3.46 9.89 -1.90
CA ASP A 102 -2.14 10.50 -2.04
C ASP A 102 -1.45 9.91 -3.27
N SER A 103 -1.42 10.69 -4.32
CA SER A 103 -0.81 10.25 -5.58
C SER A 103 0.71 10.21 -5.52
N GLU A 104 1.34 10.87 -4.56
CA GLU A 104 2.80 10.90 -4.48
C GLU A 104 3.42 9.53 -4.29
N ILE A 105 2.78 8.68 -3.48
CA ILE A 105 3.25 7.31 -3.25
C ILE A 105 3.23 6.54 -4.57
N LEU A 106 2.12 6.62 -5.29
CA LEU A 106 1.95 5.88 -6.56
C LEU A 106 2.83 6.45 -7.65
N GLU A 107 3.01 7.77 -7.69
CA GLU A 107 3.93 8.41 -8.61
C GLU A 107 5.37 8.00 -8.32
N GLY A 108 5.73 7.90 -7.03
CA GLY A 108 7.04 7.41 -6.63
C GLY A 108 7.29 5.98 -7.09
N MET A 109 6.29 5.12 -6.93
CA MET A 109 6.39 3.74 -7.42
C MET A 109 6.55 3.68 -8.93
N ASN A 110 5.83 4.54 -9.64
CA ASN A 110 5.93 4.61 -11.10
C ASN A 110 7.33 5.05 -11.54
N LYS A 111 7.90 6.05 -10.85
CA LYS A 111 9.26 6.52 -11.13
C LYS A 111 10.31 5.44 -10.88
N LEU A 112 10.05 4.55 -9.92
CA LEU A 112 10.93 3.42 -9.62
C LEU A 112 10.74 2.26 -10.59
N GLY A 113 9.80 2.38 -11.53
CA GLY A 113 9.52 1.32 -12.48
C GLY A 113 8.65 0.20 -11.93
N LEU A 114 8.06 0.40 -10.76
CA LEU A 114 7.19 -0.60 -10.13
C LEU A 114 5.78 -0.59 -10.70
N LEU A 115 5.35 0.54 -11.23
CA LEU A 115 4.07 0.70 -11.90
C LEU A 115 4.30 1.33 -13.25
N ASN A 116 3.90 0.68 -14.28
CA ASN A 116 4.01 1.20 -15.65
C ASN A 116 2.65 1.54 -16.22
#